data_30a05ab9baa619d3420df4d0efcd1bc4
#
_entry.id   30a05ab9baa619d3420df4d0efcd1bc4
#
_cell.length_a   1.000
_cell.length_b   1.000
_cell.length_c   1.000
_cell.angle_alpha   90.00
_cell.angle_beta   90.00
_cell.angle_gamma   90.00
#
_symmetry.space_group_name_H-M   'P 1'
#
loop_
_entity.id
_entity.type
_entity.pdbx_description
1 polymer ?
#
loop_
_entity_poly.entity_id
_entity_poly.type
_entity_poly.pdbx_seq_one_letter_code
_entity_poly.pdbx_strand_id
1 'polypeptide(L)'
;MLKRLFWLGVIAAAGLAAWRFAYPMALRYFFRLSGTVCVAEPLLASLPGPNSMLFVVALNEGGVPVAVKKIINPVFPAAFEMSPSNLIMPDLLTGKLHLQAMLNTHGQLGVFRRGDMRGDMRERVNIRQKDLEVTLDSVEK
;
A
#
# COMPACT_ATOMS: atom_id res chain seq x y z
N MET A 1 11.00 -41.04 -28.95
CA MET A 1 11.18 -39.60 -29.12
C MET A 1 9.87 -38.82 -28.82
N LEU A 2 8.74 -39.21 -29.40
CA LEU A 2 7.47 -38.51 -29.20
C LEU A 2 7.01 -38.48 -27.73
N LYS A 3 7.18 -39.58 -27.01
CA LYS A 3 6.80 -39.66 -25.58
C LYS A 3 7.60 -38.70 -24.72
N ARG A 4 8.91 -38.54 -25.00
CA ARG A 4 9.77 -37.62 -24.24
C ARG A 4 9.38 -36.16 -24.49
N LEU A 5 9.08 -35.81 -25.74
CA LEU A 5 8.61 -34.48 -26.11
C LEU A 5 7.27 -34.15 -25.47
N PHE A 6 6.37 -35.15 -25.43
CA PHE A 6 5.07 -34.99 -24.76
C PHE A 6 5.23 -34.71 -23.26
N TRP A 7 6.09 -35.47 -22.57
CA TRP A 7 6.33 -35.26 -21.13
C TRP A 7 7.02 -33.94 -20.85
N LEU A 8 7.93 -33.51 -21.70
CA LEU A 8 8.54 -32.17 -21.58
C LEU A 8 7.51 -31.07 -21.71
N GLY A 9 6.56 -31.19 -22.62
CA GLY A 9 5.45 -30.26 -22.79
C GLY A 9 4.53 -30.23 -21.55
N VAL A 10 4.22 -31.39 -20.97
CA VAL A 10 3.42 -31.50 -19.76
C VAL A 10 4.13 -30.84 -18.57
N ILE A 11 5.41 -31.08 -18.40
CA ILE A 11 6.22 -30.48 -17.32
C ILE A 11 6.27 -28.96 -17.49
N ALA A 12 6.48 -28.47 -18.70
CA ALA A 12 6.50 -27.04 -18.99
C ALA A 12 5.16 -26.38 -18.71
N ALA A 13 4.05 -27.02 -19.13
CA ALA A 13 2.71 -26.52 -18.86
C ALA A 13 2.38 -26.52 -17.37
N ALA A 14 2.75 -27.57 -16.65
CA ALA A 14 2.56 -27.64 -15.19
C ALA A 14 3.39 -26.59 -14.46
N GLY A 15 4.63 -26.33 -14.91
CA GLY A 15 5.47 -25.28 -14.36
C GLY A 15 4.90 -23.89 -14.57
N LEU A 16 4.36 -23.59 -15.75
CA LEU A 16 3.70 -22.32 -16.05
C LEU A 16 2.41 -22.13 -15.21
N ALA A 17 1.61 -23.19 -15.08
CA ALA A 17 0.41 -23.15 -14.26
C ALA A 17 0.75 -22.93 -12.78
N ALA A 18 1.74 -23.65 -12.26
CA ALA A 18 2.21 -23.48 -10.89
C ALA A 18 2.72 -22.06 -10.64
N TRP A 19 3.50 -21.51 -11.57
CA TRP A 19 3.99 -20.13 -11.50
C TRP A 19 2.84 -19.12 -11.45
N ARG A 20 1.83 -19.32 -12.29
CA ARG A 20 0.67 -18.44 -12.37
C ARG A 20 -0.13 -18.37 -11.08
N PHE A 21 -0.20 -19.46 -10.33
CA PHE A 21 -0.87 -19.51 -9.03
C PHE A 21 0.05 -19.17 -7.87
N ALA A 22 1.32 -19.60 -7.92
CA ALA A 22 2.28 -19.40 -6.84
C ALA A 22 2.75 -17.94 -6.74
N TYR A 23 2.89 -17.23 -7.85
CA TYR A 23 3.38 -15.85 -7.86
C TYR A 23 2.45 -14.89 -7.10
N PRO A 24 1.13 -14.85 -7.36
CA PRO A 24 0.24 -14.02 -6.54
C PRO A 24 0.22 -14.40 -5.07
N MET A 25 0.29 -15.69 -4.75
CA MET A 25 0.35 -16.15 -3.35
C MET A 25 1.64 -15.70 -2.67
N ALA A 26 2.78 -15.77 -3.39
CA ALA A 26 4.06 -15.30 -2.88
C ALA A 26 4.02 -13.80 -2.62
N LEU A 27 3.45 -12.99 -3.51
CA LEU A 27 3.30 -11.56 -3.30
C LEU A 27 2.52 -11.26 -2.03
N ARG A 28 1.40 -11.94 -1.80
CA ARG A 28 0.59 -11.77 -0.60
C ARG A 28 1.36 -12.15 0.66
N TYR A 29 2.04 -13.27 0.63
CA TYR A 29 2.78 -13.80 1.78
C TYR A 29 3.92 -12.87 2.19
N PHE A 30 4.67 -12.36 1.21
CA PHE A 30 5.82 -11.50 1.45
C PHE A 30 5.47 -10.02 1.59
N PHE A 31 4.23 -9.64 1.38
CA PHE A 31 3.81 -8.25 1.51
C PHE A 31 4.06 -7.74 2.92
N ARG A 32 4.92 -6.74 3.04
CA ARG A 32 5.18 -6.05 4.30
C ARG A 32 5.83 -4.70 4.03
N LEU A 33 5.19 -3.65 4.48
CA LEU A 33 5.69 -2.29 4.36
C LEU A 33 5.75 -1.68 5.75
N SER A 34 6.79 -0.92 6.03
CA SER A 34 6.91 -0.17 7.28
C SER A 34 7.62 1.14 7.05
N GLY A 35 7.31 2.11 7.88
CA GLY A 35 7.91 3.43 7.79
C GLY A 35 7.23 4.41 8.71
N THR A 36 7.33 5.68 8.37
CA THR A 36 6.74 6.77 9.13
C THR A 36 5.99 7.73 8.21
N VAL A 37 4.95 8.34 8.77
CA VAL A 37 4.23 9.45 8.15
C VAL A 37 4.61 10.72 8.88
N CYS A 38 5.10 11.70 8.13
CA CYS A 38 5.48 12.99 8.65
C CYS A 38 4.54 14.06 8.11
N VAL A 39 4.52 15.22 8.77
CA VAL A 39 3.75 16.38 8.32
C VAL A 39 4.73 17.45 7.87
N ALA A 40 4.49 18.03 6.69
CA ALA A 40 5.28 19.15 6.20
C ALA A 40 5.21 20.31 7.18
N GLU A 41 6.34 20.98 7.42
CA GLU A 41 6.45 22.03 8.42
C GLU A 41 5.36 23.11 8.30
N PRO A 42 5.02 23.62 7.09
CA PRO A 42 3.95 24.61 6.96
C PRO A 42 2.55 24.11 7.41
N LEU A 43 2.32 22.81 7.48
CA LEU A 43 1.04 22.21 7.85
C LEU A 43 0.95 21.85 9.32
N LEU A 44 2.03 21.92 10.08
CA LEU A 44 2.04 21.54 11.50
C LEU A 44 1.04 22.34 12.33
N ALA A 45 0.88 23.62 12.04
CA ALA A 45 -0.08 24.48 12.72
C ALA A 45 -1.54 24.20 12.36
N SER A 46 -1.77 23.49 11.26
CA SER A 46 -3.11 23.19 10.72
C SER A 46 -3.56 21.76 11.02
N LEU A 47 -2.83 21.02 11.86
CA LEU A 47 -3.19 19.66 12.20
C LEU A 47 -4.59 19.61 12.83
N PRO A 48 -5.44 18.65 12.41
CA PRO A 48 -6.74 18.48 13.03
C PRO A 48 -6.60 18.08 14.50
N GLY A 49 -7.60 18.43 15.29
CA GLY A 49 -7.67 18.11 16.70
C GLY A 49 -7.92 16.63 16.97
N PRO A 50 -8.38 16.30 18.19
CA PRO A 50 -8.68 14.91 18.56
C PRO A 50 -9.71 14.28 17.60
N ASN A 51 -9.72 12.95 17.56
CA ASN A 51 -10.54 12.12 16.66
C ASN A 51 -10.15 12.22 15.19
N SER A 52 -8.90 12.54 14.91
CA SER A 52 -8.35 12.44 13.56
C SER A 52 -7.97 10.99 13.23
N MET A 53 -7.98 10.69 11.94
CA MET A 53 -7.64 9.36 11.43
C MET A 53 -6.63 9.47 10.30
N LEU A 54 -5.58 8.69 10.43
CA LEU A 54 -4.55 8.59 9.40
C LEU A 54 -4.74 7.29 8.63
N PHE A 55 -4.84 7.41 7.32
CA PHE A 55 -4.88 6.26 6.41
C PHE A 55 -3.59 6.19 5.62
N VAL A 56 -2.92 5.05 5.66
CA VAL A 56 -1.80 4.75 4.76
C VAL A 56 -2.33 3.75 3.74
N VAL A 57 -2.27 4.12 2.48
CA VAL A 57 -2.85 3.34 1.39
C VAL A 57 -1.76 2.93 0.41
N ALA A 58 -1.74 1.65 0.07
CA ALA A 58 -0.89 1.15 -0.99
C ALA A 58 -1.75 0.91 -2.23
N LEU A 59 -1.35 1.51 -3.36
CA LEU A 59 -2.02 1.35 -4.65
C LEU A 59 -1.15 0.49 -5.55
N ASN A 60 -1.78 -0.33 -6.38
CA ASN A 60 -1.05 -1.12 -7.37
C ASN A 60 -0.57 -0.26 -8.55
N GLU A 61 0.10 -0.86 -9.51
CA GLU A 61 0.61 -0.14 -10.68
C GLU A 61 -0.50 0.53 -11.51
N GLY A 62 -1.72 0.01 -11.43
CA GLY A 62 -2.89 0.59 -12.09
C GLY A 62 -3.60 1.68 -11.28
N GLY A 63 -3.10 2.03 -10.09
CA GLY A 63 -3.70 3.05 -9.24
C GLY A 63 -4.88 2.57 -8.40
N VAL A 64 -5.05 1.26 -8.24
CA VAL A 64 -6.13 0.67 -7.44
C VAL A 64 -5.64 0.44 -6.01
N PRO A 65 -6.36 0.90 -4.96
CA PRO A 65 -6.01 0.61 -3.58
C PRO A 65 -6.07 -0.89 -3.30
N VAL A 66 -4.95 -1.48 -2.84
CA VAL A 66 -4.85 -2.91 -2.54
C VAL A 66 -4.63 -3.18 -1.07
N ALA A 67 -4.14 -2.21 -0.30
CA ALA A 67 -3.92 -2.34 1.13
C ALA A 67 -4.16 -1.01 1.83
N VAL A 68 -4.69 -1.08 3.06
CA VAL A 68 -4.98 0.11 3.87
C VAL A 68 -4.60 -0.17 5.32
N LYS A 69 -3.89 0.78 5.93
CA LYS A 69 -3.63 0.82 7.37
C LYS A 69 -4.27 2.08 7.94
N LYS A 70 -5.10 1.91 8.97
CA LYS A 70 -5.77 3.00 9.67
C LYS A 70 -5.13 3.20 11.04
N ILE A 71 -4.78 4.44 11.37
CA ILE A 71 -4.27 4.83 12.68
C ILE A 71 -5.19 5.91 13.25
N ILE A 72 -5.77 5.62 14.41
CA ILE A 72 -6.67 6.55 15.10
C ILE A 72 -5.84 7.46 16.02
N ASN A 73 -6.10 8.76 15.98
CA ASN A 73 -5.40 9.77 16.78
C ASN A 73 -3.87 9.67 16.61
N PRO A 74 -3.34 9.79 15.40
CA PRO A 74 -1.92 9.64 15.18
C PRO A 74 -1.12 10.75 15.85
N VAL A 75 0.08 10.40 16.33
CA VAL A 75 1.08 11.35 16.82
C VAL A 75 2.22 11.36 15.82
N PHE A 76 2.54 12.52 15.25
CA PHE A 76 3.55 12.63 14.22
C PHE A 76 4.96 12.89 14.78
N PRO A 77 6.00 12.28 14.22
CA PRO A 77 5.95 11.31 13.12
C PRO A 77 5.27 10.01 13.54
N ALA A 78 4.33 9.55 12.72
CA ALA A 78 3.53 8.36 13.02
C ALA A 78 4.12 7.12 12.35
N ALA A 79 4.53 6.14 13.13
CA ALA A 79 5.03 4.88 12.59
C ALA A 79 3.87 4.02 12.08
N PHE A 80 4.08 3.36 10.95
CA PHE A 80 3.11 2.42 10.42
C PHE A 80 3.78 1.11 10.00
N GLU A 81 3.00 0.04 10.05
CA GLU A 81 3.37 -1.26 9.51
C GLU A 81 2.17 -1.86 8.80
N MET A 82 2.38 -2.27 7.55
CA MET A 82 1.38 -2.97 6.74
C MET A 82 1.83 -4.41 6.54
N SER A 83 0.91 -5.33 6.74
CA SER A 83 1.12 -6.77 6.62
C SER A 83 0.05 -7.37 5.70
N PRO A 84 0.10 -8.68 5.38
CA PRO A 84 -0.96 -9.29 4.58
C PRO A 84 -2.37 -9.10 5.13
N SER A 85 -2.51 -8.90 6.45
CA SER A 85 -3.82 -8.62 7.08
C SER A 85 -4.42 -7.27 6.66
N ASN A 86 -3.61 -6.36 6.13
CA ASN A 86 -4.07 -5.06 5.66
C ASN A 86 -4.50 -5.07 4.19
N LEU A 87 -4.31 -6.19 3.48
CA LEU A 87 -4.72 -6.31 2.09
C LEU A 87 -6.24 -6.32 1.97
N ILE A 88 -6.79 -5.40 1.17
CA ILE A 88 -8.23 -5.32 0.88
C ILE A 88 -8.57 -5.91 -0.49
N MET A 89 -7.62 -5.86 -1.42
CA MET A 89 -7.75 -6.46 -2.75
C MET A 89 -6.49 -7.27 -3.09
N PRO A 90 -6.30 -8.43 -2.42
CA PRO A 90 -5.07 -9.18 -2.59
C PRO A 90 -4.86 -9.71 -4.01
N ASP A 91 -5.93 -9.93 -4.78
CA ASP A 91 -5.83 -10.40 -6.15
C ASP A 91 -5.27 -9.36 -7.12
N LEU A 92 -5.26 -8.09 -6.73
CA LEU A 92 -4.77 -6.99 -7.53
C LEU A 92 -3.38 -6.50 -7.10
N LEU A 93 -2.75 -7.19 -6.15
CA LEU A 93 -1.42 -6.84 -5.67
C LEU A 93 -0.36 -7.04 -6.77
N THR A 94 0.44 -6.00 -7.01
CA THR A 94 1.55 -6.01 -7.98
C THR A 94 2.89 -5.91 -7.27
N GLY A 95 3.99 -6.18 -7.96
CA GLY A 95 5.33 -6.16 -7.38
C GLY A 95 5.82 -4.77 -7.00
N LYS A 96 5.29 -3.73 -7.62
CA LYS A 96 5.56 -2.33 -7.28
C LYS A 96 4.28 -1.65 -6.85
N LEU A 97 4.39 -0.79 -5.85
CA LEU A 97 3.25 -0.11 -5.23
C LEU A 97 3.52 1.38 -5.13
N HIS A 98 2.45 2.15 -5.05
CA HIS A 98 2.49 3.57 -4.76
C HIS A 98 1.87 3.82 -3.39
N LEU A 99 2.57 4.51 -2.51
CA LEU A 99 2.07 4.82 -1.17
C LEU A 99 1.49 6.22 -1.10
N GLN A 100 0.33 6.30 -0.48
CA GLN A 100 -0.34 7.57 -0.14
C GLN A 100 -0.69 7.58 1.33
N ALA A 101 -0.72 8.77 1.91
CA ALA A 101 -1.23 8.97 3.26
C ALA A 101 -2.31 10.04 3.23
N MET A 102 -3.35 9.84 4.02
CA MET A 102 -4.47 10.77 4.17
C MET A 102 -4.80 10.94 5.65
N LEU A 103 -4.96 12.18 6.07
CA LEU A 103 -5.36 12.52 7.43
C LEU A 103 -6.68 13.30 7.39
N ASN A 104 -7.69 12.79 8.07
CA ASN A 104 -9.00 13.44 8.14
C ASN A 104 -9.67 13.20 9.49
N THR A 105 -10.81 13.85 9.69
CA THR A 105 -11.62 13.70 10.91
C THR A 105 -12.95 13.00 10.67
N HIS A 106 -13.31 12.78 9.40
CA HIS A 106 -14.57 12.12 9.04
C HIS A 106 -14.47 10.60 8.87
N GLY A 107 -13.25 10.07 8.82
CA GLY A 107 -13.01 8.62 8.77
C GLY A 107 -13.35 7.92 7.46
N GLN A 108 -13.60 8.66 6.39
CA GLN A 108 -13.95 8.10 5.09
C GLN A 108 -12.76 8.18 4.15
N LEU A 109 -12.36 7.03 3.63
CA LEU A 109 -11.27 6.94 2.66
C LEU A 109 -11.79 7.29 1.27
N GLY A 110 -11.03 8.10 0.53
CA GLY A 110 -11.39 8.48 -0.84
C GLY A 110 -12.37 9.64 -0.93
N VAL A 111 -12.89 10.13 0.19
CA VAL A 111 -13.73 11.31 0.25
C VAL A 111 -12.90 12.46 0.80
N PHE A 112 -12.77 13.53 0.03
CA PHE A 112 -11.97 14.68 0.42
C PHE A 112 -12.87 15.83 0.85
N ARG A 113 -12.67 16.28 2.07
CA ARG A 113 -13.38 17.43 2.64
C ARG A 113 -12.36 18.52 2.99
N ARG A 114 -12.85 19.73 3.13
CA ARG A 114 -12.02 20.86 3.49
C ARG A 114 -11.25 20.59 4.79
N GLY A 115 -9.94 20.80 4.74
CA GLY A 115 -9.05 20.56 5.88
C GLY A 115 -8.40 19.19 5.89
N ASP A 116 -8.82 18.26 5.02
CA ASP A 116 -8.18 16.96 4.89
C ASP A 116 -6.77 17.12 4.34
N MET A 117 -5.83 16.40 4.93
CA MET A 117 -4.44 16.41 4.50
C MET A 117 -4.11 15.14 3.75
N ARG A 118 -3.21 15.25 2.79
CA ARG A 118 -2.71 14.09 2.05
C ARG A 118 -1.27 14.30 1.59
N GLY A 119 -0.63 13.17 1.33
CA GLY A 119 0.70 13.15 0.76
C GLY A 119 0.93 11.87 0.00
N ASP A 120 1.79 11.93 -1.00
CA ASP A 120 2.16 10.81 -1.85
C ASP A 120 3.67 10.62 -1.81
N MET A 121 4.12 9.37 -1.84
CA MET A 121 5.51 9.09 -2.15
C MET A 121 5.74 9.25 -3.66
N ARG A 122 6.80 9.96 -4.02
CA ARG A 122 7.15 10.14 -5.44
C ARG A 122 7.66 8.84 -6.07
N GLU A 123 8.39 8.06 -5.29
CA GLU A 123 8.97 6.81 -5.74
C GLU A 123 8.05 5.65 -5.47
N ARG A 124 8.04 4.67 -6.38
CA ARG A 124 7.33 3.43 -6.16
C ARG A 124 8.09 2.55 -5.18
N VAL A 125 7.36 1.77 -4.40
CA VAL A 125 7.93 0.89 -3.39
C VAL A 125 7.75 -0.57 -3.81
N ASN A 126 8.62 -1.44 -3.30
CA ASN A 126 8.49 -2.87 -3.47
C ASN A 126 7.43 -3.41 -2.48
N ILE A 127 6.96 -4.62 -2.71
CA ILE A 127 5.98 -5.27 -1.82
C ILE A 127 6.53 -5.52 -0.41
N ARG A 128 7.85 -5.51 -0.25
CA ARG A 128 8.52 -5.69 1.03
C ARG A 128 9.63 -4.65 1.17
N GLN A 129 9.36 -3.62 1.93
CA GLN A 129 10.29 -2.51 2.10
C GLN A 129 10.11 -1.89 3.48
N LYS A 130 11.22 -1.47 4.08
CA LYS A 130 11.28 -0.83 5.40
C LYS A 130 11.75 0.62 5.27
N ASP A 131 11.59 1.36 6.36
CA ASP A 131 12.10 2.74 6.49
C ASP A 131 11.55 3.68 5.42
N LEU A 132 10.30 3.47 5.06
CA LEU A 132 9.58 4.34 4.14
C LEU A 132 9.21 5.65 4.85
N GLU A 133 9.17 6.73 4.10
CA GLU A 133 8.73 8.02 4.62
C GLU A 133 7.73 8.65 3.69
N VAL A 134 6.54 8.92 4.22
CA VAL A 134 5.47 9.61 3.51
C VAL A 134 5.22 10.94 4.21
N THR A 135 5.17 12.02 3.47
CA THR A 135 4.97 13.35 4.03
C THR A 135 3.61 13.90 3.59
N LEU A 136 2.81 14.30 4.58
CA LEU A 136 1.57 15.04 4.34
C LEU A 136 1.95 16.47 3.97
N ASP A 137 1.76 16.84 2.72
CA ASP A 137 2.20 18.11 2.18
C ASP A 137 1.11 18.92 1.48
N SER A 138 -0.10 18.38 1.40
CA SER A 138 -1.25 19.03 0.76
C SER A 138 -2.44 19.06 1.69
N VAL A 139 -3.20 20.15 1.63
CA VAL A 139 -4.46 20.32 2.36
C VAL A 139 -5.57 20.58 1.36
N GLU A 140 -6.69 19.90 1.52
CA GLU A 140 -7.89 20.13 0.71
C GLU A 140 -8.52 21.48 1.07
N LYS A 141 -8.74 22.30 0.07
CA LYS A 141 -9.30 23.64 0.24
C LYS A 141 -10.81 23.70 0.01
#